data_92c31f6fcbc8ca6a93ebdc62a5386e02
#
_entry.id   92c31f6fcbc8ca6a93ebdc62a5386e02
#
_cell.length_a   1.000
_cell.length_b   1.000
_cell.length_c   1.000
_cell.angle_alpha   90.00
_cell.angle_beta   90.00
_cell.angle_gamma   90.00
#
_symmetry.space_group_name_H-M   'P 1'
#
loop_
_entity.id
_entity.type
_entity.pdbx_description
1 polymer ?
#
loop_
_entity_poly.entity_id
_entity_poly.type
_entity_poly.pdbx_seq_one_letter_code
_entity_poly.pdbx_strand_id
1 'polypeptide(L)'
;MTSRLRLPDRLLAIDRALADAGFEHAFGGAIALAYWTLDPRGTSDIDVNVFIPAARCEEALAALPEDIAWSEADVAAIKRDGQVRVWWEEIPVDLFFDYVELHADAARNRRTVPFEGVEIPILGPIELATFKAMFDRTRDWADIEAMLEAETLDAQAVRENLLALIGEGDRRVQRLDETVARA
;
A
#
# COMPACT_ATOMS: atom_id res chain seq x y z
N MET A 1 26.70 -19.87 7.52
CA MET A 1 25.63 -19.70 6.54
C MET A 1 24.57 -18.78 7.16
N THR A 2 24.57 -17.50 6.79
CA THR A 2 23.53 -16.57 7.24
C THR A 2 22.22 -17.02 6.59
N SER A 3 21.25 -17.43 7.42
CA SER A 3 19.92 -17.80 6.91
C SER A 3 19.33 -16.55 6.24
N ARG A 4 19.01 -16.68 4.96
CA ARG A 4 18.35 -15.62 4.19
C ARG A 4 17.03 -15.27 4.86
N LEU A 5 16.81 -14.01 5.20
CA LEU A 5 15.56 -13.56 5.80
C LEU A 5 14.38 -13.84 4.85
N ARG A 6 13.32 -14.46 5.37
CA ARG A 6 12.07 -14.65 4.62
C ARG A 6 11.37 -13.30 4.44
N LEU A 7 10.47 -13.20 3.47
CA LEU A 7 9.70 -11.98 3.24
C LEU A 7 8.94 -11.50 4.50
N PRO A 8 8.27 -12.38 5.29
CA PRO A 8 7.65 -11.96 6.55
C PRO A 8 8.63 -11.34 7.55
N ASP A 9 9.84 -11.90 7.68
CA ASP A 9 10.85 -11.38 8.61
C ASP A 9 11.31 -9.97 8.20
N ARG A 10 11.43 -9.72 6.89
CA ARG A 10 11.77 -8.41 6.33
C ARG A 10 10.65 -7.39 6.54
N LEU A 11 9.40 -7.80 6.31
CA LEU A 11 8.22 -6.96 6.55
C LEU A 11 8.20 -6.51 8.02
N LEU A 12 8.37 -7.44 8.97
CA LEU A 12 8.41 -7.12 10.39
C LEU A 12 9.61 -6.25 10.80
N ALA A 13 10.73 -6.36 10.09
CA ALA A 13 11.88 -5.49 10.34
C ALA A 13 11.60 -4.05 9.87
N ILE A 14 10.93 -3.88 8.72
CA ILE A 14 10.48 -2.57 8.24
C ILE A 14 9.44 -1.97 9.20
N ASP A 15 8.45 -2.75 9.62
CA ASP A 15 7.42 -2.33 10.58
C ASP A 15 8.05 -1.76 11.86
N ARG A 16 8.96 -2.52 12.49
CA ARG A 16 9.66 -2.09 13.71
C ARG A 16 10.49 -0.84 13.47
N ALA A 17 11.25 -0.79 12.39
CA ALA A 17 12.14 0.33 12.09
C ALA A 17 11.36 1.65 11.94
N LEU A 18 10.24 1.62 11.23
CA LEU A 18 9.38 2.79 11.07
C LEU A 18 8.66 3.15 12.38
N ALA A 19 8.13 2.16 13.11
CA ALA A 19 7.46 2.39 14.40
C ALA A 19 8.42 2.96 15.46
N ASP A 20 9.62 2.41 15.59
CA ASP A 20 10.64 2.87 16.54
C ASP A 20 11.12 4.30 16.23
N ALA A 21 11.12 4.68 14.97
CA ALA A 21 11.41 6.05 14.52
C ALA A 21 10.19 7.00 14.63
N GLY A 22 9.02 6.49 15.05
CA GLY A 22 7.80 7.28 15.23
C GLY A 22 7.07 7.61 13.94
N PHE A 23 7.30 6.88 12.85
CA PHE A 23 6.58 7.06 11.58
C PHE A 23 5.31 6.20 11.54
N GLU A 24 4.18 6.87 11.38
CA GLU A 24 2.94 6.19 11.05
C GLU A 24 3.05 5.59 9.64
N HIS A 25 2.64 4.33 9.51
CA HIS A 25 2.71 3.61 8.24
C HIS A 25 1.61 2.55 8.15
N ALA A 26 1.44 1.97 6.96
CA ALA A 26 0.59 0.80 6.75
C ALA A 26 1.09 -0.01 5.54
N PHE A 27 1.03 -1.33 5.65
CA PHE A 27 1.30 -2.22 4.52
C PHE A 27 0.11 -2.24 3.57
N GLY A 28 0.41 -2.22 2.27
CA GLY A 28 -0.56 -2.26 1.18
C GLY A 28 -0.49 -3.56 0.39
N GLY A 29 -0.68 -3.44 -0.92
CA GLY A 29 -0.48 -4.50 -1.90
C GLY A 29 -1.13 -5.83 -1.56
N ALA A 30 -0.41 -6.92 -1.81
CA ALA A 30 -0.92 -8.28 -1.58
C ALA A 30 -1.07 -8.63 -0.09
N ILE A 31 -0.30 -7.99 0.80
CA ILE A 31 -0.40 -8.21 2.25
C ILE A 31 -1.76 -7.73 2.76
N ALA A 32 -2.12 -6.47 2.51
CA ALA A 32 -3.43 -5.95 2.91
C ALA A 32 -4.57 -6.70 2.20
N LEU A 33 -4.40 -6.98 0.91
CA LEU A 33 -5.41 -7.69 0.11
C LEU A 33 -5.78 -9.04 0.71
N ALA A 34 -4.82 -9.80 1.25
CA ALA A 34 -5.07 -11.12 1.85
C ALA A 34 -6.10 -11.08 2.99
N TYR A 35 -6.14 -9.98 3.74
CA TYR A 35 -7.14 -9.80 4.80
C TYR A 35 -8.53 -9.41 4.26
N TRP A 36 -8.57 -8.71 3.15
CA TRP A 36 -9.83 -8.23 2.58
C TRP A 36 -10.46 -9.19 1.58
N THR A 37 -9.71 -10.14 1.03
CA THR A 37 -10.24 -11.22 0.19
C THR A 37 -10.45 -12.52 0.95
N LEU A 38 -9.89 -12.62 2.18
CA LEU A 38 -9.84 -13.86 2.97
C LEU A 38 -9.13 -15.02 2.23
N ASP A 39 -8.37 -14.69 1.19
CA ASP A 39 -7.63 -15.61 0.34
C ASP A 39 -6.17 -15.15 0.21
N PRO A 40 -5.27 -15.59 1.12
CA PRO A 40 -3.88 -15.21 1.07
C PRO A 40 -3.19 -15.81 -0.15
N ARG A 41 -2.61 -14.97 -0.98
CA ARG A 41 -1.75 -15.37 -2.10
C ARG A 41 -0.31 -14.98 -1.84
N GLY A 42 0.62 -15.73 -2.43
CA GLY A 42 2.04 -15.40 -2.36
C GLY A 42 2.34 -14.04 -2.96
N THR A 43 3.26 -13.32 -2.33
CA THR A 43 3.81 -12.07 -2.87
C THR A 43 5.33 -12.15 -2.89
N SER A 44 5.94 -11.39 -3.80
CA SER A 44 7.40 -11.25 -3.94
C SER A 44 7.89 -9.84 -3.59
N ASP A 45 6.97 -8.92 -3.27
CA ASP A 45 7.22 -7.52 -2.98
C ASP A 45 6.57 -7.09 -1.67
N ILE A 46 7.04 -5.98 -1.11
CA ILE A 46 6.49 -5.37 0.10
C ILE A 46 6.07 -3.95 -0.27
N ASP A 47 4.77 -3.66 -0.15
CA ASP A 47 4.20 -2.33 -0.38
C ASP A 47 3.99 -1.64 0.98
N VAL A 48 4.59 -0.46 1.18
CA VAL A 48 4.52 0.32 2.42
C VAL A 48 4.10 1.75 2.14
N ASN A 49 3.03 2.18 2.78
CA ASN A 49 2.63 3.58 2.82
C ASN A 49 3.19 4.20 4.10
N VAL A 50 4.00 5.25 3.97
CA VAL A 50 4.56 6.02 5.08
C VAL A 50 3.86 7.37 5.12
N PHE A 51 3.13 7.65 6.19
CA PHE A 51 2.23 8.80 6.30
C PHE A 51 2.98 10.06 6.74
N ILE A 52 3.90 10.50 5.89
CA ILE A 52 4.59 11.79 6.00
C ILE A 52 4.67 12.44 4.60
N PRO A 53 4.76 13.77 4.51
CA PRO A 53 4.92 14.45 3.24
C PRO A 53 6.14 13.94 2.45
N ALA A 54 5.99 13.76 1.15
CA ALA A 54 7.07 13.33 0.25
C ALA A 54 8.34 14.22 0.36
N ALA A 55 8.17 15.48 0.74
CA ALA A 55 9.30 16.39 0.99
C ALA A 55 10.20 15.97 2.16
N ARG A 56 9.69 15.14 3.08
CA ARG A 56 10.39 14.63 4.27
C ARG A 56 10.83 13.17 4.15
N CYS A 57 10.76 12.58 2.95
CA CYS A 57 11.03 11.16 2.72
C CYS A 57 12.39 10.69 3.23
N GLU A 58 13.41 11.55 3.19
CA GLU A 58 14.77 11.21 3.67
C GLU A 58 14.78 10.77 5.14
N GLU A 59 13.91 11.33 5.98
CA GLU A 59 13.79 10.96 7.38
C GLU A 59 13.30 9.51 7.54
N ALA A 60 12.31 9.10 6.75
CA ALA A 60 11.79 7.73 6.76
C ALA A 60 12.77 6.75 6.10
N LEU A 61 13.40 7.13 4.98
CA LEU A 61 14.41 6.31 4.31
C LEU A 61 15.58 6.00 5.23
N ALA A 62 16.05 7.00 6.00
CA ALA A 62 17.14 6.83 6.97
C ALA A 62 16.74 5.93 8.16
N ALA A 63 15.45 5.75 8.44
CA ALA A 63 14.97 4.86 9.49
C ALA A 63 14.83 3.40 9.04
N LEU A 64 14.79 3.13 7.73
CA LEU A 64 14.69 1.77 7.21
C LEU A 64 15.89 0.90 7.59
N PRO A 65 15.74 -0.45 7.62
CA PRO A 65 16.86 -1.36 7.80
C PRO A 65 18.05 -1.05 6.87
N GLU A 66 19.27 -1.11 7.39
CA GLU A 66 20.51 -0.74 6.66
C GLU A 66 20.73 -1.53 5.36
N ASP A 67 20.16 -2.73 5.27
CA ASP A 67 20.22 -3.59 4.07
C ASP A 67 19.33 -3.07 2.91
N ILE A 68 18.49 -2.06 3.14
CA ILE A 68 17.69 -1.41 2.09
C ILE A 68 18.49 -0.25 1.54
N ALA A 69 19.07 -0.44 0.35
CA ALA A 69 19.83 0.59 -0.32
C ALA A 69 18.91 1.61 -1.00
N TRP A 70 19.19 2.89 -0.80
CA TRP A 70 18.54 4.01 -1.49
C TRP A 70 19.56 5.11 -1.86
N SER A 71 19.18 6.00 -2.75
CA SER A 71 20.05 7.02 -3.35
C SER A 71 19.36 8.38 -3.45
N GLU A 72 20.13 9.42 -3.77
CA GLU A 72 19.56 10.76 -4.09
C GLU A 72 18.57 10.72 -5.26
N ALA A 73 18.76 9.81 -6.21
CA ALA A 73 17.81 9.62 -7.32
C ALA A 73 16.45 9.09 -6.82
N ASP A 74 16.45 8.21 -5.82
CA ASP A 74 15.23 7.69 -5.19
C ASP A 74 14.51 8.79 -4.42
N VAL A 75 15.25 9.62 -3.68
CA VAL A 75 14.71 10.83 -3.01
C VAL A 75 14.07 11.77 -4.02
N ALA A 76 14.73 12.03 -5.14
CA ALA A 76 14.19 12.88 -6.20
C ALA A 76 12.91 12.28 -6.82
N ALA A 77 12.87 10.96 -7.00
CA ALA A 77 11.67 10.26 -7.49
C ALA A 77 10.50 10.39 -6.50
N ILE A 78 10.73 10.19 -5.21
CA ILE A 78 9.68 10.36 -4.18
C ILE A 78 9.15 11.80 -4.19
N LYS A 79 10.04 12.79 -4.18
CA LYS A 79 9.63 14.21 -4.18
C LYS A 79 8.83 14.61 -5.43
N ARG A 80 9.04 13.95 -6.55
CA ARG A 80 8.33 14.18 -7.81
C ARG A 80 7.01 13.40 -7.91
N ASP A 81 7.04 12.11 -7.56
CA ASP A 81 5.99 11.14 -7.88
C ASP A 81 5.26 10.58 -6.63
N GLY A 82 5.73 10.92 -5.42
CA GLY A 82 5.20 10.42 -4.15
C GLY A 82 5.54 8.95 -3.87
N GLN A 83 6.33 8.30 -4.72
CA GLN A 83 6.62 6.86 -4.59
C GLN A 83 7.98 6.49 -5.14
N VAL A 84 8.52 5.34 -4.68
CA VAL A 84 9.76 4.77 -5.21
C VAL A 84 9.80 3.26 -4.94
N ARG A 85 10.47 2.52 -5.82
CA ARG A 85 10.88 1.14 -5.56
C ARG A 85 12.34 1.12 -5.14
N VAL A 86 12.60 0.61 -3.94
CA VAL A 86 13.93 0.29 -3.43
C VAL A 86 14.07 -1.22 -3.28
N TRP A 87 15.26 -1.71 -2.93
CA TRP A 87 15.53 -3.13 -2.91
C TRP A 87 16.17 -3.55 -1.60
N TRP A 88 15.63 -4.63 -1.03
CA TRP A 88 16.28 -5.38 0.04
C TRP A 88 16.81 -6.68 -0.55
N GLU A 89 18.07 -6.66 -0.96
CA GLU A 89 18.65 -7.70 -1.83
C GLU A 89 17.80 -7.87 -3.11
N GLU A 90 17.16 -9.01 -3.33
CA GLU A 90 16.28 -9.26 -4.48
C GLU A 90 14.78 -8.98 -4.21
N ILE A 91 14.42 -8.59 -3.00
CA ILE A 91 13.04 -8.27 -2.66
C ILE A 91 12.76 -6.79 -2.93
N PRO A 92 11.84 -6.47 -3.83
CA PRO A 92 11.43 -5.08 -4.04
C PRO A 92 10.58 -4.60 -2.86
N VAL A 93 10.84 -3.37 -2.44
CA VAL A 93 10.08 -2.62 -1.45
C VAL A 93 9.55 -1.37 -2.11
N ASP A 94 8.24 -1.31 -2.30
CA ASP A 94 7.55 -0.15 -2.86
C ASP A 94 7.12 0.78 -1.73
N LEU A 95 7.67 1.97 -1.71
CA LEU A 95 7.38 3.00 -0.71
C LEU A 95 6.48 4.07 -1.32
N PHE A 96 5.40 4.40 -0.60
CA PHE A 96 4.44 5.44 -0.96
C PHE A 96 4.40 6.49 0.15
N PHE A 97 4.42 7.77 -0.21
CA PHE A 97 4.41 8.90 0.71
C PHE A 97 3.21 9.80 0.48
N ASP A 98 2.90 10.66 1.44
CA ASP A 98 1.79 11.60 1.31
C ASP A 98 2.02 12.55 0.13
N TYR A 99 1.25 12.34 -0.91
CA TYR A 99 1.29 13.10 -2.15
C TYR A 99 -0.08 13.63 -2.56
N VAL A 100 -1.15 12.93 -2.15
CA VAL A 100 -2.55 13.30 -2.37
C VAL A 100 -3.36 13.14 -1.08
N GLU A 101 -4.51 13.79 -0.98
CA GLU A 101 -5.37 13.79 0.21
C GLU A 101 -5.80 12.37 0.65
N LEU A 102 -5.93 11.43 -0.28
CA LEU A 102 -6.24 10.02 0.00
C LEU A 102 -5.27 9.39 1.01
N HIS A 103 -4.01 9.83 1.08
CA HIS A 103 -3.06 9.29 2.06
C HIS A 103 -3.42 9.68 3.50
N ALA A 104 -4.02 10.86 3.71
CA ALA A 104 -4.51 11.26 5.02
C ALA A 104 -5.69 10.39 5.48
N ASP A 105 -6.57 9.99 4.56
CA ASP A 105 -7.64 9.03 4.83
C ASP A 105 -7.07 7.64 5.11
N ALA A 106 -6.09 7.20 4.34
CA ALA A 106 -5.39 5.93 4.54
C ALA A 106 -4.73 5.86 5.93
N ALA A 107 -4.11 6.94 6.39
CA ALA A 107 -3.55 7.02 7.73
C ALA A 107 -4.61 6.86 8.83
N ARG A 108 -5.76 7.53 8.69
CA ARG A 108 -6.87 7.47 9.66
C ARG A 108 -7.58 6.14 9.69
N ASN A 109 -7.76 5.52 8.53
CA ASN A 109 -8.59 4.32 8.34
C ASN A 109 -7.78 3.01 8.31
N ARG A 110 -6.45 3.08 8.52
CA ARG A 110 -5.63 1.86 8.60
C ARG A 110 -6.15 0.90 9.66
N ARG A 111 -5.91 -0.37 9.48
CA ARG A 111 -6.34 -1.42 10.41
C ARG A 111 -5.12 -2.15 10.96
N THR A 112 -5.19 -2.52 12.23
CA THR A 112 -4.21 -3.37 12.85
C THR A 112 -4.69 -4.81 12.77
N VAL A 113 -3.82 -5.71 12.28
CA VAL A 113 -4.15 -7.12 12.04
C VAL A 113 -3.04 -8.04 12.54
N PRO A 114 -3.37 -9.29 12.95
CA PRO A 114 -2.36 -10.26 13.36
C PRO A 114 -1.54 -10.75 12.16
N PHE A 115 -0.21 -10.78 12.31
CA PHE A 115 0.72 -11.27 11.30
C PHE A 115 1.93 -11.93 11.96
N GLU A 116 2.22 -13.21 11.68
CA GLU A 116 3.37 -13.97 12.24
C GLU A 116 3.53 -13.83 13.77
N GLY A 117 2.41 -13.78 14.51
CA GLY A 117 2.39 -13.70 15.98
C GLY A 117 2.53 -12.30 16.58
N VAL A 118 2.56 -11.27 15.78
CA VAL A 118 2.52 -9.85 16.17
C VAL A 118 1.38 -9.13 15.43
N GLU A 119 1.15 -7.87 15.75
CA GLU A 119 0.20 -7.03 15.03
C GLU A 119 0.94 -6.06 14.10
N ILE A 120 0.42 -5.89 12.87
CA ILE A 120 0.93 -4.93 11.90
C ILE A 120 -0.19 -4.02 11.39
N PRO A 121 0.13 -2.76 11.00
CA PRO A 121 -0.83 -1.88 10.36
C PRO A 121 -0.96 -2.21 8.87
N ILE A 122 -2.19 -2.30 8.36
CA ILE A 122 -2.48 -2.45 6.93
C ILE A 122 -3.43 -1.36 6.45
N LEU A 123 -3.45 -1.09 5.14
CA LEU A 123 -4.43 -0.21 4.52
C LEU A 123 -5.85 -0.74 4.74
N GLY A 124 -6.78 0.17 5.00
CA GLY A 124 -8.22 -0.13 4.99
C GLY A 124 -8.70 -0.57 3.61
N PRO A 125 -9.83 -1.28 3.51
CA PRO A 125 -10.28 -1.85 2.24
C PRO A 125 -10.63 -0.76 1.21
N ILE A 126 -11.22 0.35 1.64
CA ILE A 126 -11.61 1.45 0.76
C ILE A 126 -10.39 2.12 0.13
N GLU A 127 -9.39 2.46 0.95
CA GLU A 127 -8.18 3.13 0.48
C GLU A 127 -7.35 2.19 -0.40
N LEU A 128 -7.21 0.91 -0.02
CA LEU A 128 -6.54 -0.10 -0.83
C LEU A 128 -7.19 -0.21 -2.22
N ALA A 129 -8.51 -0.32 -2.28
CA ALA A 129 -9.25 -0.42 -3.54
C ALA A 129 -9.15 0.88 -4.36
N THR A 130 -9.20 2.04 -3.70
CA THR A 130 -9.04 3.33 -4.37
C THR A 130 -7.64 3.46 -5.01
N PHE A 131 -6.57 3.13 -4.28
CA PHE A 131 -5.21 3.10 -4.83
C PHE A 131 -5.10 2.12 -6.01
N LYS A 132 -5.67 0.92 -5.90
CA LYS A 132 -5.70 -0.06 -6.99
C LYS A 132 -6.43 0.48 -8.22
N ALA A 133 -7.58 1.10 -8.07
CA ALA A 133 -8.31 1.73 -9.17
C ALA A 133 -7.50 2.87 -9.81
N MET A 134 -6.74 3.63 -9.02
CA MET A 134 -5.85 4.68 -9.53
C MET A 134 -4.70 4.12 -10.37
N PHE A 135 -4.13 2.96 -10.01
CA PHE A 135 -3.11 2.27 -10.82
C PHE A 135 -3.69 1.69 -12.12
N ASP A 136 -4.97 1.32 -12.15
CA ASP A 136 -5.73 0.90 -13.35
C ASP A 136 -5.13 -0.29 -14.13
N ARG A 137 -4.36 -1.16 -13.47
CA ARG A 137 -3.85 -2.40 -14.09
C ARG A 137 -4.94 -3.49 -14.07
N THR A 138 -4.89 -4.43 -15.01
CA THR A 138 -5.88 -5.53 -15.09
C THR A 138 -5.98 -6.31 -13.77
N ARG A 139 -4.85 -6.61 -13.14
CA ARG A 139 -4.83 -7.33 -11.86
C ARG A 139 -5.43 -6.52 -10.71
N ASP A 140 -5.32 -5.19 -10.74
CA ASP A 140 -5.89 -4.33 -9.69
C ASP A 140 -7.42 -4.41 -9.68
N TRP A 141 -8.03 -4.50 -10.84
CA TRP A 141 -9.48 -4.67 -10.98
C TRP A 141 -9.96 -6.07 -10.57
N ALA A 142 -9.18 -7.12 -10.85
CA ALA A 142 -9.45 -8.46 -10.33
C ALA A 142 -9.35 -8.50 -8.80
N ASP A 143 -8.43 -7.75 -8.20
CA ASP A 143 -8.30 -7.63 -6.76
C ASP A 143 -9.51 -6.89 -6.15
N ILE A 144 -10.00 -5.83 -6.79
CA ILE A 144 -11.22 -5.11 -6.37
C ILE A 144 -12.44 -6.03 -6.46
N GLU A 145 -12.59 -6.78 -7.56
CA GLU A 145 -13.68 -7.75 -7.75
C GLU A 145 -13.66 -8.82 -6.63
N ALA A 146 -12.49 -9.37 -6.30
CA ALA A 146 -12.35 -10.33 -5.21
C ALA A 146 -12.71 -9.74 -3.82
N MET A 147 -12.42 -8.46 -3.57
CA MET A 147 -12.85 -7.78 -2.33
C MET A 147 -14.37 -7.57 -2.28
N LEU A 148 -15.00 -7.31 -3.43
CA LEU A 148 -16.47 -7.22 -3.54
C LEU A 148 -17.12 -8.58 -3.29
N GLU A 149 -16.61 -9.65 -3.92
CA GLU A 149 -17.09 -11.03 -3.72
C GLU A 149 -16.93 -11.50 -2.26
N ALA A 150 -15.88 -11.05 -1.57
CA ALA A 150 -15.67 -11.30 -0.15
C ALA A 150 -16.54 -10.43 0.79
N GLU A 151 -17.35 -9.53 0.23
CA GLU A 151 -18.21 -8.58 0.97
C GLU A 151 -17.45 -7.69 1.97
N THR A 152 -16.17 -7.40 1.70
CA THR A 152 -15.31 -6.57 2.57
C THR A 152 -15.17 -5.13 2.11
N LEU A 153 -15.70 -4.80 0.92
CA LEU A 153 -15.51 -3.51 0.25
C LEU A 153 -16.82 -2.72 0.13
N ASP A 154 -16.83 -1.50 0.65
CA ASP A 154 -17.85 -0.51 0.33
C ASP A 154 -17.52 0.16 -1.02
N ALA A 155 -18.13 -0.33 -2.09
CA ALA A 155 -17.92 0.17 -3.44
C ALA A 155 -18.39 1.63 -3.61
N GLN A 156 -19.42 2.06 -2.87
CA GLN A 156 -19.90 3.43 -2.93
C GLN A 156 -18.86 4.40 -2.38
N ALA A 157 -18.21 4.07 -1.25
CA ALA A 157 -17.14 4.88 -0.69
C ALA A 157 -15.92 4.95 -1.63
N VAL A 158 -15.56 3.85 -2.31
CA VAL A 158 -14.51 3.86 -3.34
C VAL A 158 -14.89 4.78 -4.50
N ARG A 159 -16.14 4.73 -4.95
CA ARG A 159 -16.65 5.60 -6.02
C ARG A 159 -16.57 7.07 -5.65
N GLU A 160 -16.95 7.42 -4.42
CA GLU A 160 -16.86 8.80 -3.90
C GLU A 160 -15.40 9.30 -3.89
N ASN A 161 -14.46 8.47 -3.45
CA ASN A 161 -13.04 8.79 -3.49
C ASN A 161 -12.55 9.01 -4.94
N LEU A 162 -12.92 8.15 -5.87
CA LEU A 162 -12.54 8.32 -7.28
C LEU A 162 -13.15 9.60 -7.87
N LEU A 163 -14.42 9.90 -7.59
CA LEU A 163 -15.05 11.15 -8.04
C LEU A 163 -14.31 12.38 -7.53
N ALA A 164 -13.89 12.37 -6.27
CA ALA A 164 -13.13 13.47 -5.66
C ALA A 164 -11.73 13.63 -6.29
N LEU A 165 -11.06 12.52 -6.61
CA LEU A 165 -9.69 12.52 -7.13
C LEU A 165 -9.59 12.83 -8.63
N ILE A 166 -10.51 12.28 -9.43
CA ILE A 166 -10.38 12.26 -10.90
C ILE A 166 -11.63 12.72 -11.66
N GLY A 167 -12.75 12.97 -10.96
CA GLY A 167 -13.99 13.44 -11.55
C GLY A 167 -14.81 12.35 -12.26
N GLU A 168 -16.09 12.66 -12.52
CA GLU A 168 -17.07 11.70 -13.06
C GLU A 168 -16.78 11.21 -14.50
N GLY A 169 -16.07 12.01 -15.29
CA GLY A 169 -15.75 11.68 -16.69
C GLY A 169 -14.58 10.71 -16.86
N ASP A 170 -13.90 10.30 -15.80
CA ASP A 170 -12.77 9.38 -15.90
C ASP A 170 -13.25 7.93 -16.07
N ARG A 171 -12.60 7.21 -17.00
CA ARG A 171 -12.94 5.81 -17.33
C ARG A 171 -12.85 4.86 -16.13
N ARG A 172 -12.04 5.17 -15.12
CA ARG A 172 -11.88 4.32 -13.92
C ARG A 172 -13.14 4.32 -13.06
N VAL A 173 -13.90 5.42 -13.03
CA VAL A 173 -15.21 5.47 -12.36
C VAL A 173 -16.19 4.53 -13.07
N GLN A 174 -16.29 4.60 -14.38
CA GLN A 174 -17.15 3.69 -15.16
C GLN A 174 -16.71 2.22 -14.97
N ARG A 175 -15.40 1.97 -14.96
CA ARG A 175 -14.86 0.62 -14.77
C ARG A 175 -15.20 0.05 -13.39
N LEU A 176 -15.19 0.89 -12.35
CA LEU A 176 -15.68 0.49 -11.02
C LEU A 176 -17.15 0.09 -11.07
N ASP A 177 -18.00 0.93 -11.67
CA ASP A 177 -19.43 0.66 -11.81
C ASP A 177 -19.69 -0.67 -12.57
N GLU A 178 -18.93 -0.94 -13.63
CA GLU A 178 -18.97 -2.20 -14.37
C GLU A 178 -18.50 -3.40 -13.55
N THR A 179 -17.46 -3.22 -12.70
CA THR A 179 -16.95 -4.28 -11.82
C THR A 179 -17.97 -4.63 -10.74
N VAL A 180 -18.57 -3.63 -10.11
CA VAL A 180 -19.65 -3.81 -9.12
C VAL A 180 -20.85 -4.53 -9.71
N ALA A 181 -21.20 -4.24 -10.95
CA ALA A 181 -22.35 -4.89 -11.63
C ALA A 181 -22.10 -6.38 -11.97
N ARG A 182 -20.83 -6.84 -11.93
CA ARG A 182 -20.47 -8.25 -12.21
C ARG A 182 -20.24 -9.08 -10.95
N ALA A 183 -19.81 -8.47 -9.85
CA ALA A 183 -19.61 -9.12 -8.56
C ALA A 183 -20.95 -9.38 -7.86
#